data_2deb83c5da866606bdfad44127692e5a
#
_entry.id   2deb83c5da866606bdfad44127692e5a
#
_cell.length_a   1.000
_cell.length_b   1.000
_cell.length_c   1.000
_cell.angle_alpha   90.00
_cell.angle_beta   90.00
_cell.angle_gamma   90.00
#
_symmetry.space_group_name_H-M   'P 1'
#
loop_
_entity.id
_entity.type
_entity.pdbx_description
1 polymer ?
#
loop_
_entity_poly.entity_id
_entity_poly.type
_entity_poly.pdbx_seq_one_letter_code
_entity_poly.pdbx_strand_id
1 'polypeptide(L)'
;SFRNSYVLDAGRGGIQETNDRALANMQKNGTYSVVPRIPAGEIPAKKLAVIAAVADEFNLYVKITGAQRIGMFGARLEQLPYIWERLVDAGFESGQAYGKSLRNVKSCLGSTWCRYGVQDSVGMAVELENRYRGLRSPHKFKFGVSGCNRGCAEAQGKDVGLIATTNGWNLYLGGNGGANPAHGRLFVKDASSEEVV
;
A
#
# COMPACT_ATOMS: atom_id res chain seq x y z
N SER A 1 30.83 -10.34 -2.48
CA SER A 1 29.96 -10.27 -1.29
C SER A 1 28.54 -9.94 -1.72
N PHE A 2 27.57 -10.32 -0.95
CA PHE A 2 26.13 -10.11 -1.15
C PHE A 2 25.79 -8.65 -1.52
N ARG A 3 26.47 -7.67 -0.96
CA ARG A 3 26.29 -6.24 -1.29
C ARG A 3 26.74 -5.87 -2.71
N ASN A 4 27.76 -6.51 -3.24
CA ASN A 4 28.27 -6.15 -4.57
C ASN A 4 27.42 -6.72 -5.70
N SER A 5 26.80 -7.89 -5.52
CA SER A 5 25.83 -8.44 -6.47
C SER A 5 24.59 -7.55 -6.61
N TYR A 6 24.21 -6.87 -5.55
CA TYR A 6 23.08 -5.94 -5.55
C TYR A 6 23.29 -4.66 -6.34
N VAL A 7 24.47 -4.08 -6.22
CA VAL A 7 24.83 -2.84 -6.93
C VAL A 7 24.87 -3.09 -8.44
N LEU A 8 25.28 -4.28 -8.84
CA LEU A 8 25.39 -4.66 -10.24
C LEU A 8 24.03 -5.01 -10.88
N ASP A 9 23.07 -5.49 -10.07
CA ASP A 9 21.73 -5.88 -10.54
C ASP A 9 20.62 -4.87 -10.25
N ALA A 10 20.97 -3.70 -9.75
CA ALA A 10 20.03 -2.68 -9.26
C ALA A 10 18.92 -2.26 -10.26
N GLY A 11 19.03 -2.62 -11.50
CA GLY A 11 18.01 -2.38 -12.52
C GLY A 11 17.23 -3.62 -12.99
N ARG A 12 17.54 -4.84 -12.53
CA ARG A 12 17.18 -6.05 -13.30
C ARG A 12 16.62 -7.24 -12.54
N GLY A 13 16.06 -7.08 -11.40
CA GLY A 13 15.37 -8.20 -10.75
C GLY A 13 16.04 -8.78 -9.50
N GLY A 14 17.37 -8.74 -9.35
CA GLY A 14 18.05 -9.31 -8.19
C GLY A 14 17.62 -8.70 -6.85
N ILE A 15 17.48 -7.36 -6.77
CA ILE A 15 16.95 -6.69 -5.58
C ILE A 15 15.50 -7.08 -5.33
N GLN A 16 14.69 -7.17 -6.38
CA GLN A 16 13.30 -7.58 -6.25
C GLN A 16 13.17 -8.99 -5.73
N GLU A 17 13.92 -9.93 -6.27
CA GLU A 17 13.89 -11.33 -5.85
C GLU A 17 14.27 -11.49 -4.37
N THR A 18 15.28 -10.77 -3.92
CA THR A 18 15.67 -10.81 -2.50
C THR A 18 14.65 -10.12 -1.62
N ASN A 19 14.09 -9.00 -2.04
CA ASN A 19 13.03 -8.34 -1.30
C ASN A 19 11.80 -9.26 -1.19
N ASP A 20 11.48 -10.00 -2.24
CA ASP A 20 10.38 -10.97 -2.23
C ASP A 20 10.65 -12.12 -1.24
N ARG A 21 11.86 -12.67 -1.23
CA ARG A 21 12.25 -13.74 -0.28
C ARG A 21 12.31 -13.27 1.16
N ALA A 22 12.79 -12.05 1.38
CA ALA A 22 12.90 -11.45 2.70
C ALA A 22 11.57 -10.86 3.21
N LEU A 23 10.56 -10.75 2.35
CA LEU A 23 9.30 -10.01 2.59
C LEU A 23 9.54 -8.58 3.10
N ALA A 24 10.64 -7.95 2.65
CA ALA A 24 11.13 -6.66 3.12
C ALA A 24 11.88 -5.93 2.00
N ASN A 25 12.00 -4.60 2.11
CA ASN A 25 12.78 -3.82 1.14
C ASN A 25 14.17 -3.50 1.68
N MET A 26 15.20 -3.86 0.92
CA MET A 26 16.56 -3.45 1.19
C MET A 26 16.72 -1.93 1.04
N GLN A 27 17.35 -1.30 2.00
CA GLN A 27 17.64 0.14 2.05
C GLN A 27 19.08 0.42 1.60
N LYS A 28 19.38 1.69 1.30
CA LYS A 28 20.71 2.13 0.86
C LYS A 28 21.85 1.71 1.80
N ASN A 29 21.58 1.71 3.10
CA ASN A 29 22.55 1.36 4.13
C ASN A 29 22.69 -0.16 4.38
N GLY A 30 22.00 -0.98 3.58
CA GLY A 30 22.03 -2.44 3.70
C GLY A 30 21.11 -3.01 4.78
N THR A 31 20.32 -2.18 5.47
CA THR A 31 19.24 -2.62 6.34
C THR A 31 17.96 -2.84 5.53
N TYR A 32 16.90 -3.30 6.19
CA TYR A 32 15.62 -3.59 5.56
C TYR A 32 14.50 -2.75 6.15
N SER A 33 13.46 -2.49 5.34
CA SER A 33 12.18 -2.00 5.82
C SER A 33 11.13 -3.09 5.75
N VAL A 34 10.39 -3.25 6.85
CA VAL A 34 9.25 -4.14 6.97
C VAL A 34 7.97 -3.31 6.95
N VAL A 35 7.01 -3.72 6.13
CA VAL A 35 5.74 -2.99 5.96
C VAL A 35 4.59 -3.99 6.07
N PRO A 36 3.97 -4.13 7.25
CA PRO A 36 2.79 -4.97 7.41
C PRO A 36 1.60 -4.41 6.61
N ARG A 37 0.67 -5.28 6.25
CA ARG A 37 -0.54 -4.90 5.55
C ARG A 37 -1.51 -4.18 6.50
N ILE A 38 -1.97 -3.00 6.07
CA ILE A 38 -2.96 -2.17 6.75
C ILE A 38 -3.97 -1.73 5.69
N PRO A 39 -5.02 -2.54 5.42
CA PRO A 39 -5.98 -2.25 4.35
C PRO A 39 -6.63 -0.89 4.54
N ALA A 40 -6.72 -0.11 3.47
CA ALA A 40 -7.29 1.24 3.46
C ALA A 40 -6.70 2.20 4.53
N GLY A 41 -5.60 1.82 5.19
CA GLY A 41 -5.02 2.58 6.29
C GLY A 41 -5.73 2.37 7.63
N GLU A 42 -6.68 1.46 7.74
CA GLU A 42 -7.37 1.13 8.99
C GLU A 42 -6.58 0.15 9.85
N ILE A 43 -6.39 0.51 11.11
CA ILE A 43 -5.68 -0.34 12.06
C ILE A 43 -6.36 -0.31 13.44
N PRO A 44 -6.74 -1.47 14.01
CA PRO A 44 -7.20 -1.54 15.39
C PRO A 44 -6.09 -1.13 16.37
N ALA A 45 -6.46 -0.44 17.44
CA ALA A 45 -5.50 0.03 18.45
C ALA A 45 -4.60 -1.09 19.00
N LYS A 46 -5.13 -2.30 19.20
CA LYS A 46 -4.33 -3.47 19.61
C LYS A 46 -3.23 -3.83 18.62
N LYS A 47 -3.53 -3.80 17.32
CA LYS A 47 -2.53 -4.06 16.27
C LYS A 47 -1.51 -2.92 16.16
N LEU A 48 -1.93 -1.67 16.36
CA LEU A 48 -1.01 -0.53 16.40
C LEU A 48 -0.01 -0.67 17.56
N ALA A 49 -0.47 -1.14 18.73
CA ALA A 49 0.40 -1.42 19.88
C ALA A 49 1.44 -2.51 19.57
N VAL A 50 1.07 -3.54 18.79
CA VAL A 50 2.04 -4.57 18.36
C VAL A 50 3.12 -3.98 17.44
N ILE A 51 2.76 -3.11 16.50
CA ILE A 51 3.76 -2.43 15.65
C ILE A 51 4.72 -1.61 16.52
N ALA A 52 4.21 -0.89 17.51
CA ALA A 52 5.05 -0.11 18.43
C ALA A 52 5.99 -1.02 19.25
N ALA A 53 5.47 -2.12 19.80
CA ALA A 53 6.28 -3.07 20.57
C ALA A 53 7.37 -3.74 19.72
N VAL A 54 7.04 -4.16 18.51
CA VAL A 54 8.02 -4.75 17.56
C VAL A 54 9.10 -3.72 17.19
N ALA A 55 8.70 -2.49 16.92
CA ALA A 55 9.66 -1.44 16.58
C ALA A 55 10.62 -1.13 17.74
N ASP A 56 10.13 -1.13 18.97
CA ASP A 56 10.94 -0.93 20.17
C ASP A 56 11.89 -2.13 20.42
N GLU A 57 11.36 -3.36 20.37
CA GLU A 57 12.12 -4.60 20.56
C GLU A 57 13.34 -4.71 19.63
N PHE A 58 13.15 -4.35 18.35
CA PHE A 58 14.18 -4.45 17.32
C PHE A 58 14.90 -3.13 16.99
N ASN A 59 14.62 -2.06 17.76
CA ASN A 59 15.16 -0.71 17.57
C ASN A 59 14.97 -0.20 16.13
N LEU A 60 13.73 -0.22 15.65
CA LEU A 60 13.37 0.19 14.30
C LEU A 60 12.83 1.62 14.25
N TYR A 61 13.20 2.35 13.23
CA TYR A 61 12.59 3.65 12.93
C TYR A 61 11.22 3.45 12.28
N VAL A 62 10.19 4.06 12.84
CA VAL A 62 8.80 3.96 12.34
C VAL A 62 8.40 5.21 11.58
N LYS A 63 7.74 5.02 10.43
CA LYS A 63 7.18 6.12 9.64
C LYS A 63 5.81 5.77 9.08
N ILE A 64 4.84 6.66 9.29
CA ILE A 64 3.58 6.67 8.54
C ILE A 64 3.85 7.29 7.18
N THR A 65 3.54 6.56 6.12
CA THR A 65 3.82 6.97 4.75
C THR A 65 2.61 7.58 4.06
N GLY A 66 2.82 8.36 3.00
CA GLY A 66 1.73 8.95 2.20
C GLY A 66 0.81 7.92 1.51
N ALA A 67 1.21 6.65 1.49
CA ALA A 67 0.37 5.55 1.02
C ALA A 67 -0.46 4.89 2.15
N GLN A 68 -0.64 5.56 3.29
CA GLN A 68 -1.38 5.05 4.45
C GLN A 68 -0.83 3.73 5.00
N ARG A 69 0.49 3.58 4.99
CA ARG A 69 1.19 2.41 5.54
C ARG A 69 2.13 2.83 6.64
N ILE A 70 2.33 1.95 7.60
CA ILE A 70 3.36 2.09 8.61
C ILE A 70 4.56 1.26 8.17
N GLY A 71 5.68 1.92 7.91
CA GLY A 71 6.95 1.27 7.58
C GLY A 71 7.86 1.26 8.80
N MET A 72 8.46 0.11 9.08
CA MET A 72 9.51 -0.06 10.09
C MET A 72 10.85 -0.22 9.38
N PHE A 73 11.83 0.61 9.69
CA PHE A 73 13.10 0.73 8.98
C PHE A 73 14.27 0.42 9.89
N GLY A 74 15.35 -0.13 9.33
CA GLY A 74 16.59 -0.39 10.04
C GLY A 74 16.79 -1.86 10.46
N ALA A 75 15.86 -2.75 10.09
CA ALA A 75 15.99 -4.17 10.40
C ALA A 75 17.22 -4.78 9.72
N ARG A 76 17.97 -5.60 10.45
CA ARG A 76 19.03 -6.44 9.88
C ARG A 76 18.42 -7.71 9.29
N LEU A 77 19.11 -8.34 8.34
CA LEU A 77 18.62 -9.53 7.64
C LEU A 77 18.24 -10.66 8.61
N GLU A 78 19.10 -10.90 9.60
CA GLU A 78 18.89 -11.94 10.61
C GLU A 78 17.73 -11.66 11.57
N GLN A 79 17.25 -10.42 11.68
CA GLN A 79 16.11 -10.06 12.50
C GLN A 79 14.76 -10.27 11.78
N LEU A 80 14.75 -10.32 10.45
CA LEU A 80 13.52 -10.38 9.68
C LEU A 80 12.59 -11.55 10.03
N PRO A 81 13.10 -12.80 10.22
CA PRO A 81 12.24 -13.91 10.63
C PRO A 81 11.52 -13.65 11.94
N TYR A 82 12.22 -13.12 12.95
CA TYR A 82 11.64 -12.83 14.27
C TYR A 82 10.65 -11.66 14.23
N ILE A 83 10.93 -10.62 13.45
CA ILE A 83 10.01 -9.51 13.23
C ILE A 83 8.72 -10.02 12.59
N TRP A 84 8.84 -10.86 11.56
CA TRP A 84 7.66 -11.44 10.90
C TRP A 84 6.90 -12.42 11.79
N GLU A 85 7.56 -13.21 12.60
CA GLU A 85 6.92 -14.07 13.61
C GLU A 85 6.00 -13.24 14.53
N ARG A 86 6.53 -12.17 15.14
CA ARG A 86 5.75 -11.26 15.99
C ARG A 86 4.54 -10.64 15.27
N LEU A 87 4.72 -10.26 14.02
CA LEU A 87 3.66 -9.63 13.23
C LEU A 87 2.59 -10.66 12.82
N VAL A 88 2.99 -11.84 12.38
CA VAL A 88 2.08 -12.91 11.94
C VAL A 88 1.28 -13.44 13.13
N ASP A 89 1.88 -13.65 14.29
CA ASP A 89 1.20 -14.07 15.51
C ASP A 89 0.13 -13.06 15.95
N ALA A 90 0.34 -11.78 15.64
CA ALA A 90 -0.68 -10.73 15.85
C ALA A 90 -1.67 -10.60 14.69
N GLY A 91 -1.63 -11.51 13.71
CA GLY A 91 -2.55 -11.54 12.57
C GLY A 91 -2.26 -10.48 11.50
N PHE A 92 -1.00 -10.03 11.38
CA PHE A 92 -0.58 -9.23 10.24
C PHE A 92 -0.15 -10.12 9.08
N GLU A 93 -0.33 -9.58 7.88
CA GLU A 93 0.21 -10.12 6.62
C GLU A 93 1.26 -9.15 6.06
N SER A 94 2.07 -9.61 5.12
CA SER A 94 2.94 -8.74 4.34
C SER A 94 2.12 -7.73 3.54
N GLY A 95 2.53 -6.47 3.55
CA GLY A 95 1.92 -5.40 2.77
C GLY A 95 2.31 -5.43 1.28
N GLN A 96 2.98 -6.47 0.80
CA GLN A 96 3.47 -6.58 -0.59
C GLN A 96 4.24 -5.32 -1.05
N ALA A 97 4.87 -4.61 -0.10
CA ALA A 97 5.49 -3.30 -0.32
C ALA A 97 6.88 -3.40 -0.96
N TYR A 98 7.20 -4.51 -1.54
CA TYR A 98 8.44 -4.84 -2.25
C TYR A 98 8.11 -5.30 -3.67
N GLY A 99 9.02 -5.05 -4.60
CA GLY A 99 8.86 -5.47 -5.98
C GLY A 99 7.80 -4.69 -6.79
N LYS A 100 7.42 -5.27 -7.90
CA LYS A 100 6.47 -4.72 -8.89
C LYS A 100 5.11 -5.38 -8.71
N SER A 101 4.29 -4.83 -7.84
CA SER A 101 2.99 -5.38 -7.47
C SER A 101 2.02 -4.28 -7.05
N LEU A 102 0.75 -4.64 -6.92
CA LEU A 102 -0.21 -3.83 -6.18
C LEU A 102 0.28 -3.69 -4.74
N ARG A 103 0.33 -2.45 -4.25
CA ARG A 103 0.81 -2.12 -2.91
C ARG A 103 -0.29 -2.20 -1.89
N ASN A 104 -1.12 -1.20 -1.89
CA ASN A 104 -2.35 -1.07 -1.12
C ASN A 104 -3.28 -0.15 -1.88
N VAL A 105 -4.54 -0.19 -1.52
CA VAL A 105 -5.56 0.74 -2.01
C VAL A 105 -5.68 1.88 -1.00
N LYS A 106 -5.33 3.11 -1.42
CA LYS A 106 -5.48 4.31 -0.58
C LYS A 106 -6.94 4.73 -0.55
N SER A 107 -7.47 5.05 0.64
CA SER A 107 -8.82 5.57 0.77
C SER A 107 -8.87 6.89 1.54
N CYS A 108 -10.01 7.57 1.51
CA CYS A 108 -10.35 8.61 2.46
C CYS A 108 -11.30 8.04 3.53
N LEU A 109 -11.83 8.89 4.42
CA LEU A 109 -12.70 8.47 5.52
C LEU A 109 -14.07 7.93 5.08
N GLY A 110 -14.49 8.21 3.84
CA GLY A 110 -15.78 7.75 3.32
C GLY A 110 -17.02 8.36 3.99
N SER A 111 -18.18 7.79 3.67
CA SER A 111 -19.48 8.29 4.17
C SER A 111 -19.69 8.05 5.67
N THR A 112 -18.98 7.09 6.27
CA THR A 112 -19.13 6.77 7.70
C THR A 112 -18.66 7.91 8.60
N TRP A 113 -17.54 8.56 8.27
CA TRP A 113 -16.90 9.55 9.14
C TRP A 113 -16.86 10.96 8.53
N CYS A 114 -16.95 11.08 7.22
CA CYS A 114 -16.83 12.37 6.54
C CYS A 114 -18.21 12.90 6.11
N ARG A 115 -18.58 14.08 6.59
CA ARG A 115 -19.86 14.71 6.20
C ARG A 115 -20.00 15.00 4.70
N TYR A 116 -18.94 14.94 3.93
CA TYR A 116 -18.94 15.11 2.47
C TYR A 116 -18.91 13.78 1.71
N GLY A 117 -18.67 12.67 2.45
CA GLY A 117 -18.65 11.35 1.84
C GLY A 117 -20.03 10.94 1.36
N VAL A 118 -20.12 10.51 0.10
CA VAL A 118 -21.37 10.04 -0.51
C VAL A 118 -21.41 8.52 -0.67
N GLN A 119 -20.25 7.85 -0.61
CA GLN A 119 -20.12 6.40 -0.63
C GLN A 119 -19.10 5.92 0.41
N ASP A 120 -19.15 4.63 0.74
CA ASP A 120 -18.16 3.97 1.61
C ASP A 120 -16.85 3.69 0.87
N SER A 121 -15.96 4.66 0.88
CA SER A 121 -14.65 4.52 0.25
C SER A 121 -13.70 3.58 0.98
N VAL A 122 -13.89 3.36 2.27
CA VAL A 122 -13.06 2.44 3.06
C VAL A 122 -13.42 1.01 2.73
N GLY A 123 -14.71 0.64 2.77
CA GLY A 123 -15.20 -0.68 2.39
C GLY A 123 -14.79 -1.04 0.96
N MET A 124 -14.99 -0.13 0.00
CA MET A 124 -14.58 -0.31 -1.39
C MET A 124 -13.05 -0.52 -1.53
N ALA A 125 -12.25 0.25 -0.81
CA ALA A 125 -10.78 0.10 -0.86
C ALA A 125 -10.32 -1.23 -0.27
N VAL A 126 -10.94 -1.69 0.82
CA VAL A 126 -10.65 -3.00 1.43
C VAL A 126 -11.03 -4.14 0.48
N GLU A 127 -12.19 -4.04 -0.18
CA GLU A 127 -12.66 -5.04 -1.14
C GLU A 127 -11.70 -5.17 -2.34
N LEU A 128 -11.35 -4.05 -2.96
CA LEU A 128 -10.38 -4.00 -4.07
C LEU A 128 -9.01 -4.55 -3.65
N GLU A 129 -8.53 -4.19 -2.46
CA GLU A 129 -7.26 -4.69 -1.96
C GLU A 129 -7.30 -6.20 -1.71
N ASN A 130 -8.39 -6.72 -1.15
CA ASN A 130 -8.57 -8.16 -0.93
C ASN A 130 -8.58 -8.95 -2.23
N ARG A 131 -9.23 -8.41 -3.27
CA ARG A 131 -9.34 -9.04 -4.58
C ARG A 131 -8.00 -9.07 -5.32
N TYR A 132 -7.25 -7.97 -5.27
CA TYR A 132 -6.07 -7.77 -6.12
C TYR A 132 -4.74 -7.80 -5.36
N ARG A 133 -4.73 -8.06 -4.04
CA ARG A 133 -3.49 -8.11 -3.24
C ARG A 133 -2.49 -9.10 -3.83
N GLY A 134 -1.24 -8.69 -3.89
CA GLY A 134 -0.16 -9.51 -4.43
C GLY A 134 -0.12 -9.60 -5.95
N LEU A 135 -1.06 -8.94 -6.67
CA LEU A 135 -1.05 -8.89 -8.12
C LEU A 135 0.28 -8.34 -8.65
N ARG A 136 0.99 -9.14 -9.44
CA ARG A 136 2.24 -8.73 -10.09
C ARG A 136 1.94 -7.88 -11.32
N SER A 137 2.74 -6.86 -11.53
CA SER A 137 2.59 -5.92 -12.64
C SER A 137 3.96 -5.47 -13.14
N PRO A 138 4.08 -4.94 -14.37
CA PRO A 138 5.36 -4.45 -14.91
C PRO A 138 5.99 -3.32 -14.07
N HIS A 139 5.16 -2.55 -13.36
CA HIS A 139 5.55 -1.46 -12.47
C HIS A 139 4.75 -1.53 -11.15
N LYS A 140 5.09 -0.65 -10.21
CA LYS A 140 4.28 -0.45 -8.99
C LYS A 140 2.88 -0.03 -9.41
N PHE A 141 1.88 -0.72 -8.92
CA PHE A 141 0.48 -0.46 -9.24
C PHE A 141 -0.21 0.15 -8.01
N LYS A 142 -0.90 1.26 -8.19
CA LYS A 142 -1.46 2.05 -7.09
C LYS A 142 -2.93 2.32 -7.37
N PHE A 143 -3.75 2.08 -6.37
CA PHE A 143 -5.16 2.41 -6.37
C PHE A 143 -5.46 3.55 -5.40
N GLY A 144 -6.55 4.29 -5.66
CA GLY A 144 -7.06 5.28 -4.75
C GLY A 144 -8.57 5.38 -4.83
N VAL A 145 -9.24 5.39 -3.69
CA VAL A 145 -10.70 5.45 -3.58
C VAL A 145 -11.10 6.68 -2.77
N SER A 146 -11.74 7.64 -3.40
CA SER A 146 -12.25 8.84 -2.76
C SER A 146 -13.77 8.77 -2.60
N GLY A 147 -14.27 8.95 -1.38
CA GLY A 147 -15.70 8.91 -1.04
C GLY A 147 -16.51 10.10 -1.52
N CYS A 148 -15.91 11.05 -2.23
CA CYS A 148 -16.56 12.19 -2.90
C CYS A 148 -15.58 12.87 -3.87
N ASN A 149 -16.06 13.87 -4.60
CA ASN A 149 -15.29 14.63 -5.60
C ASN A 149 -14.15 15.51 -5.04
N ARG A 150 -13.99 15.63 -3.73
CA ARG A 150 -12.86 16.36 -3.09
C ARG A 150 -11.51 15.68 -3.30
N GLY A 151 -11.49 14.39 -3.66
CA GLY A 151 -10.27 13.69 -4.08
C GLY A 151 -9.23 13.45 -2.99
N CYS A 152 -9.62 13.37 -1.71
CA CYS A 152 -8.67 13.23 -0.58
C CYS A 152 -7.76 11.99 -0.66
N ALA A 153 -8.16 10.94 -1.37
CA ALA A 153 -7.31 9.77 -1.65
C ALA A 153 -6.43 9.94 -2.89
N GLU A 154 -6.46 11.13 -3.54
CA GLU A 154 -5.67 11.43 -4.75
C GLU A 154 -5.97 10.44 -5.90
N ALA A 155 -7.24 10.04 -6.04
CA ALA A 155 -7.66 8.98 -6.95
C ALA A 155 -7.24 9.23 -8.41
N GLN A 156 -7.37 10.46 -8.90
CA GLN A 156 -6.97 10.81 -10.28
C GLN A 156 -5.46 10.79 -10.54
N GLY A 157 -4.63 10.74 -9.51
CA GLY A 157 -3.18 10.58 -9.61
C GLY A 157 -2.71 9.15 -9.40
N LYS A 158 -3.59 8.16 -9.48
CA LYS A 158 -3.28 6.73 -9.33
C LYS A 158 -3.46 5.99 -10.65
N ASP A 159 -2.84 4.81 -10.76
CA ASP A 159 -3.01 3.94 -11.94
C ASP A 159 -4.50 3.58 -12.12
N VAL A 160 -5.19 3.32 -11.00
CA VAL A 160 -6.64 3.14 -10.93
C VAL A 160 -7.20 4.05 -9.82
N GLY A 161 -8.17 4.87 -10.17
CA GLY A 161 -8.80 5.79 -9.24
C GLY A 161 -10.31 5.68 -9.25
N LEU A 162 -10.93 5.57 -8.09
CA LEU A 162 -12.37 5.63 -7.92
C LEU A 162 -12.75 6.91 -7.18
N ILE A 163 -13.73 7.62 -7.73
CA ILE A 163 -14.34 8.78 -7.08
C ILE A 163 -15.83 8.55 -6.96
N ALA A 164 -16.32 8.57 -5.73
CA ALA A 164 -17.72 8.38 -5.44
C ALA A 164 -18.58 9.53 -5.95
N THR A 165 -19.72 9.16 -6.49
CA THR A 165 -20.85 10.05 -6.80
C THR A 165 -22.09 9.61 -6.02
N THR A 166 -23.17 10.36 -6.07
CA THR A 166 -24.45 9.96 -5.46
C THR A 166 -25.06 8.73 -6.12
N ASN A 167 -24.67 8.43 -7.38
CA ASN A 167 -25.25 7.36 -8.18
C ASN A 167 -24.35 6.11 -8.25
N GLY A 168 -23.10 6.19 -7.75
CA GLY A 168 -22.13 5.09 -7.84
C GLY A 168 -20.69 5.59 -7.84
N TRP A 169 -19.87 5.07 -8.73
CA TRP A 169 -18.44 5.33 -8.80
C TRP A 169 -18.01 5.80 -10.19
N ASN A 170 -17.23 6.86 -10.23
CA ASN A 170 -16.49 7.22 -11.44
C ASN A 170 -15.13 6.53 -11.40
N LEU A 171 -14.85 5.67 -12.38
CA LEU A 171 -13.58 4.97 -12.53
C LEU A 171 -12.64 5.74 -13.45
N TYR A 172 -11.45 6.02 -12.97
CA TYR A 172 -10.36 6.68 -13.69
C TYR A 172 -9.17 5.75 -13.86
N LEU A 173 -8.57 5.72 -15.04
CA LEU A 173 -7.41 4.88 -15.36
C LEU A 173 -6.22 5.72 -15.88
N GLY A 174 -5.00 5.24 -15.60
CA GLY A 174 -3.78 5.80 -16.16
C GLY A 174 -3.30 7.10 -15.52
N GLY A 175 -3.72 7.38 -14.28
CA GLY A 175 -3.19 8.50 -13.50
C GLY A 175 -1.77 8.23 -13.01
N ASN A 176 -0.99 9.29 -12.85
CA ASN A 176 0.36 9.24 -12.30
C ASN A 176 0.66 10.48 -11.46
N GLY A 177 0.93 10.31 -10.17
CA GLY A 177 1.39 11.36 -9.26
C GLY A 177 2.90 11.41 -9.08
N GLY A 178 3.68 10.84 -10.00
CA GLY A 178 5.13 10.80 -9.96
C GLY A 178 5.80 11.99 -10.68
N ALA A 179 7.05 11.78 -11.12
CA ALA A 179 7.88 12.82 -11.79
C ALA A 179 7.27 13.34 -13.10
N ASN A 180 6.47 12.51 -13.79
CA ASN A 180 5.71 12.91 -14.96
C ASN A 180 4.22 12.82 -14.61
N PRO A 181 3.64 13.85 -13.95
CA PRO A 181 2.28 13.79 -13.47
C PRO A 181 1.28 13.73 -14.62
N ALA A 182 0.26 12.89 -14.46
CA ALA A 182 -0.84 12.78 -15.40
C ALA A 182 -2.14 12.53 -14.62
N HIS A 183 -3.23 13.16 -15.06
CA HIS A 183 -4.55 12.86 -14.56
C HIS A 183 -5.05 11.54 -15.15
N GLY A 184 -5.67 10.71 -14.33
CA GLY A 184 -6.42 9.55 -14.79
C GLY A 184 -7.55 9.99 -15.73
N ARG A 185 -7.77 9.21 -16.78
CA ARG A 185 -8.88 9.43 -17.72
C ARG A 185 -10.12 8.72 -17.20
N LEU A 186 -11.26 9.41 -17.26
CA LEU A 186 -12.54 8.80 -16.92
C LEU A 186 -12.82 7.64 -17.88
N PHE A 187 -12.98 6.45 -17.34
CA PHE A 187 -13.23 5.22 -18.07
C PHE A 187 -14.69 4.79 -17.98
N VAL A 188 -15.26 4.81 -16.77
CA VAL A 188 -16.68 4.53 -16.53
C VAL A 188 -17.24 5.60 -15.60
N LYS A 189 -18.46 6.02 -15.84
CA LYS A 189 -19.19 7.00 -15.02
C LYS A 189 -20.35 6.32 -14.31
N ASP A 190 -20.53 6.68 -13.01
CA ASP A 190 -21.64 6.23 -12.17
C ASP A 190 -21.81 4.69 -12.15
N ALA A 191 -20.71 3.95 -12.22
CA ALA A 191 -20.73 2.50 -12.15
C ALA A 191 -21.15 2.00 -10.76
N SER A 192 -21.82 0.87 -10.71
CA SER A 192 -22.12 0.18 -9.45
C SER A 192 -20.86 -0.34 -8.77
N SER A 193 -20.96 -0.69 -7.49
CA SER A 193 -19.82 -1.29 -6.75
C SER A 193 -19.38 -2.61 -7.37
N GLU A 194 -20.29 -3.40 -7.90
CA GLU A 194 -20.00 -4.69 -8.54
C GLU A 194 -19.26 -4.50 -9.88
N GLU A 195 -19.57 -3.45 -10.63
CA GLU A 195 -18.93 -3.17 -11.92
C GLU A 195 -17.51 -2.66 -11.80
N VAL A 196 -17.13 -2.08 -10.66
CA VAL A 196 -15.78 -1.53 -10.44
C VAL A 196 -14.83 -2.47 -9.69
N VAL A 197 -15.32 -3.59 -9.16
CA VAL A 197 -14.57 -4.65 -8.52
C VAL A 197 -14.28 -5.79 -9.48
#